data_36979284f8e47664519cedd1c7145e47
#
_entry.id   36979284f8e47664519cedd1c7145e47
#
_cell.length_a   1.000
_cell.length_b   1.000
_cell.length_c   1.000
_cell.angle_alpha   90.00
_cell.angle_beta   90.00
_cell.angle_gamma   90.00
#
_symmetry.space_group_name_H-M   'P 1'
#
loop_
_entity.id
_entity.type
_entity.pdbx_description
1 polymer ?
#
loop_
_entity_poly.entity_id
_entity_poly.type
_entity_poly.pdbx_seq_one_letter_code
_entity_poly.pdbx_strand_id
1 'polypeptide(L)'
;MKALSPADQLFLWLEKRQQPMHVGGLQLFSFPEGAGPKYVTELAELLRTYSEPEYPFNQRLTKRLGSYYWKEDHHFDLEHHFRHEALPKPGRIRELLTHISAEHSNLMDRQRPLWECHLIEGVRGRRFALYNKAHHSLIDGMSAIRMATRALSNDPNAKDLPPWWAMQPKKREATSPTATDFISSLTQLSNSAGKQLSTIPTVIREVYKSVQQANENPDTVSIFQAPQCILNAPITGSRRFAAQSYSMDRIKAIGKAMRATMNDVVLAICGSALRNYLINQHALPDQPLIAMVPVSLRKDDSEGGNQIAMILANLGTHIADPSDRLSVIKASVKDAKKRMSQMTPEEALNYTALTMAPTGLNLLTGLAPGLQAFNVVISNVPGPKKACYWNGAKLEGMYPVSIPLDGIALNITLLSYEDQLEFGLTACRRTLPSMQRLLDYLENGIKELEVAADL
;
A
#
# COMPACT_ATOMS: atom_id res chain seq x y z
N MET A 1 -12.55 24.86 11.96
CA MET A 1 -12.29 23.52 12.55
C MET A 1 -13.23 22.51 11.90
N LYS A 2 -12.72 21.35 11.48
CA LYS A 2 -13.49 20.24 10.87
C LYS A 2 -13.23 18.98 11.68
N ALA A 3 -14.28 18.28 12.12
CA ALA A 3 -14.12 17.01 12.83
C ALA A 3 -13.48 15.97 11.92
N LEU A 4 -12.56 15.17 12.46
CA LEU A 4 -12.05 14.00 11.76
C LEU A 4 -13.14 12.92 11.69
N SER A 5 -13.14 12.19 10.58
CA SER A 5 -13.98 10.98 10.50
C SER A 5 -13.56 9.96 11.57
N PRO A 6 -14.44 9.08 12.03
CA PRO A 6 -14.06 8.03 12.96
C PRO A 6 -12.93 7.13 12.43
N ALA A 7 -12.89 6.90 11.11
CA ALA A 7 -11.80 6.17 10.46
C ALA A 7 -10.45 6.89 10.62
N ASP A 8 -10.42 8.20 10.35
CA ASP A 8 -9.21 8.99 10.48
C ASP A 8 -8.73 9.07 11.94
N GLN A 9 -9.67 9.12 12.89
CA GLN A 9 -9.34 9.10 14.32
C GLN A 9 -8.73 7.76 14.75
N LEU A 10 -9.21 6.65 14.18
CA LEU A 10 -8.68 5.32 14.50
C LEU A 10 -7.20 5.19 14.12
N PHE A 11 -6.76 5.73 12.98
CA PHE A 11 -5.34 5.78 12.63
C PHE A 11 -4.50 6.48 13.69
N LEU A 12 -5.02 7.60 14.23
CA LEU A 12 -4.33 8.34 15.29
C LEU A 12 -4.29 7.58 16.63
N TRP A 13 -5.31 6.78 16.93
CA TRP A 13 -5.36 5.96 18.17
C TRP A 13 -4.49 4.70 18.06
N LEU A 14 -4.42 4.10 16.87
CA LEU A 14 -3.59 2.93 16.61
C LEU A 14 -2.10 3.28 16.46
N GLU A 15 -1.78 4.56 16.19
CA GLU A 15 -0.39 4.96 16.07
C GLU A 15 0.35 4.84 17.39
N LYS A 16 1.44 4.08 17.35
CA LYS A 16 2.39 3.88 18.46
C LYS A 16 3.81 4.00 17.91
N ARG A 17 4.80 4.16 18.78
CA ARG A 17 6.21 4.20 18.38
C ARG A 17 6.63 3.01 17.51
N GLN A 18 6.12 1.81 17.80
CA GLN A 18 6.38 0.62 16.99
C GLN A 18 5.51 0.52 15.74
N GLN A 19 4.48 1.33 15.63
CA GLN A 19 3.48 1.27 14.57
C GLN A 19 3.12 2.67 14.05
N PRO A 20 4.05 3.34 13.33
CA PRO A 20 3.72 4.58 12.64
C PRO A 20 2.59 4.37 11.63
N MET A 21 1.65 5.31 11.56
CA MET A 21 0.45 5.23 10.72
C MET A 21 0.52 6.22 9.54
N HIS A 22 1.64 6.25 8.85
CA HIS A 22 1.82 7.05 7.64
C HIS A 22 2.15 6.19 6.43
N VAL A 23 1.72 6.65 5.29
CA VAL A 23 2.06 6.13 3.97
C VAL A 23 3.08 7.04 3.31
N GLY A 24 3.78 6.53 2.31
CA GLY A 24 4.71 7.32 1.52
C GLY A 24 4.77 6.86 0.07
N GLY A 25 5.51 7.62 -0.72
CA GLY A 25 5.84 7.29 -2.09
C GLY A 25 7.26 7.76 -2.40
N LEU A 26 8.06 6.85 -2.92
CA LEU A 26 9.39 7.17 -3.45
C LEU A 26 9.30 7.33 -4.96
N GLN A 27 9.64 8.51 -5.47
CA GLN A 27 9.76 8.80 -6.89
C GLN A 27 11.24 8.97 -7.24
N LEU A 28 11.70 8.27 -8.26
CA LEU A 28 13.07 8.35 -8.77
C LEU A 28 13.08 9.09 -10.10
N PHE A 29 13.90 10.11 -10.23
CA PHE A 29 13.99 10.94 -11.42
C PHE A 29 15.39 10.92 -12.01
N SER A 30 15.49 10.92 -13.34
CA SER A 30 16.72 11.26 -14.06
C SER A 30 16.78 12.77 -14.34
N PHE A 31 17.99 13.32 -14.30
CA PHE A 31 18.21 14.73 -14.64
C PHE A 31 17.79 14.98 -16.08
N PRO A 32 17.27 16.18 -16.39
CA PRO A 32 17.06 16.61 -17.76
C PRO A 32 18.37 16.56 -18.55
N GLU A 33 18.25 16.37 -19.86
CA GLU A 33 19.39 16.45 -20.76
C GLU A 33 20.02 17.86 -20.68
N GLY A 34 21.35 17.93 -20.59
CA GLY A 34 22.09 19.19 -20.43
C GLY A 34 22.02 19.86 -19.06
N ALA A 35 21.23 19.34 -18.11
CA ALA A 35 21.14 19.90 -16.77
C ALA A 35 22.51 19.92 -16.05
N GLY A 36 22.85 21.06 -15.46
CA GLY A 36 24.09 21.27 -14.71
C GLY A 36 24.05 20.59 -13.30
N PRO A 37 25.19 20.65 -12.59
CA PRO A 37 25.27 20.05 -11.24
C PRO A 37 24.39 20.76 -10.20
N LYS A 38 23.96 21.98 -10.44
CA LYS A 38 23.12 22.80 -9.56
C LYS A 38 21.62 22.52 -9.72
N TYR A 39 21.23 21.68 -10.68
CA TYR A 39 19.82 21.45 -11.02
C TYR A 39 18.95 21.12 -9.80
N VAL A 40 19.39 20.20 -8.93
CA VAL A 40 18.59 19.81 -7.75
C VAL A 40 18.55 20.94 -6.70
N THR A 41 19.61 21.71 -6.58
CA THR A 41 19.65 22.91 -5.71
C THR A 41 18.66 23.97 -6.21
N GLU A 42 18.66 24.27 -7.50
CA GLU A 42 17.72 25.21 -8.13
C GLU A 42 16.27 24.73 -7.98
N LEU A 43 16.05 23.41 -8.11
CA LEU A 43 14.75 22.79 -7.86
C LEU A 43 14.33 22.94 -6.39
N ALA A 44 15.25 22.76 -5.43
CA ALA A 44 14.98 22.98 -4.02
C ALA A 44 14.60 24.43 -3.72
N GLU A 45 15.29 25.38 -4.34
CA GLU A 45 14.98 26.82 -4.22
C GLU A 45 13.58 27.13 -4.79
N LEU A 46 13.24 26.58 -5.95
CA LEU A 46 11.90 26.69 -6.52
C LEU A 46 10.84 26.14 -5.55
N LEU A 47 11.06 24.97 -4.97
CA LEU A 47 10.09 24.36 -4.05
C LEU A 47 9.88 25.20 -2.78
N ARG A 48 10.92 25.88 -2.29
CA ARG A 48 10.82 26.79 -1.14
C ARG A 48 9.95 28.01 -1.41
N THR A 49 9.76 28.40 -2.68
CA THR A 49 8.84 29.50 -3.02
C THR A 49 7.38 29.16 -2.72
N TYR A 50 7.03 27.87 -2.65
CA TYR A 50 5.68 27.38 -2.29
C TYR A 50 5.55 27.21 -0.77
N SER A 51 5.75 28.30 -0.03
CA SER A 51 5.76 28.31 1.44
C SER A 51 4.37 28.24 2.08
N GLU A 52 3.31 28.44 1.32
CA GLU A 52 1.92 28.38 1.80
C GLU A 52 1.23 27.13 1.21
N PRO A 53 1.05 26.06 2.01
CA PRO A 53 0.39 24.86 1.53
C PRO A 53 -1.12 25.02 1.40
N GLU A 54 -1.68 24.39 0.39
CA GLU A 54 -3.14 24.29 0.19
C GLU A 54 -3.79 23.28 1.13
N TYR A 55 -5.11 23.39 1.32
CA TYR A 55 -5.88 22.36 2.03
C TYR A 55 -5.72 20.99 1.36
N PRO A 56 -5.50 19.89 2.12
CA PRO A 56 -5.50 19.74 3.57
C PRO A 56 -4.13 19.91 4.25
N PHE A 57 -3.07 20.31 3.51
CA PHE A 57 -1.68 20.30 3.97
C PHE A 57 -1.33 21.47 4.89
N ASN A 58 -2.20 22.46 4.98
CA ASN A 58 -2.13 23.54 5.97
C ASN A 58 -2.87 23.20 7.30
N GLN A 59 -3.37 21.95 7.45
CA GLN A 59 -4.18 21.57 8.61
C GLN A 59 -3.36 20.79 9.63
N ARG A 60 -3.41 21.20 10.90
CA ARG A 60 -2.86 20.47 12.04
C ARG A 60 -3.94 19.88 12.95
N LEU A 61 -3.56 18.90 13.75
CA LEU A 61 -4.45 18.28 14.70
C LEU A 61 -4.71 19.21 15.91
N THR A 62 -5.94 19.21 16.37
CA THR A 62 -6.31 19.76 17.67
C THR A 62 -7.26 18.80 18.37
N LYS A 63 -7.18 18.71 19.69
CA LYS A 63 -8.02 17.83 20.51
C LYS A 63 -9.02 18.65 21.30
N ARG A 64 -10.30 18.28 21.24
CA ARG A 64 -11.37 18.92 22.04
C ARG A 64 -12.34 17.84 22.52
N LEU A 65 -12.61 17.81 23.82
CA LEU A 65 -13.54 16.85 24.46
C LEU A 65 -13.25 15.38 24.05
N GLY A 66 -11.97 15.00 23.98
CA GLY A 66 -11.57 13.65 23.62
C GLY A 66 -11.48 13.34 22.12
N SER A 67 -12.08 14.15 21.25
CA SER A 67 -12.09 13.97 19.79
C SER A 67 -11.05 14.84 19.09
N TYR A 68 -10.56 14.38 17.93
CA TYR A 68 -9.63 15.12 17.08
C TYR A 68 -10.36 15.93 16.01
N TYR A 69 -9.80 17.11 15.71
CA TYR A 69 -10.28 18.04 14.69
C TYR A 69 -9.12 18.55 13.86
N TRP A 70 -9.37 18.82 12.60
CA TRP A 70 -8.48 19.59 11.74
C TRP A 70 -8.68 21.09 11.97
N LYS A 71 -7.60 21.81 12.19
CA LYS A 71 -7.54 23.26 12.32
C LYS A 71 -6.40 23.79 11.47
N GLU A 72 -6.63 24.90 10.78
CA GLU A 72 -5.58 25.59 10.02
C GLU A 72 -4.41 25.97 10.93
N ASP A 73 -3.20 25.73 10.46
CA ASP A 73 -1.97 26.07 11.16
C ASP A 73 -1.47 27.45 10.70
N HIS A 74 -1.73 28.48 11.50
CA HIS A 74 -1.29 29.84 11.23
C HIS A 74 0.20 30.07 11.52
N HIS A 75 0.89 29.09 12.06
CA HIS A 75 2.32 29.09 12.33
C HIS A 75 3.06 28.05 11.49
N PHE A 76 2.50 27.76 10.30
CA PHE A 76 3.12 26.83 9.37
C PHE A 76 4.52 27.31 8.98
N ASP A 77 5.47 26.39 8.97
CA ASP A 77 6.84 26.62 8.57
C ASP A 77 7.30 25.49 7.65
N LEU A 78 7.55 25.81 6.39
CA LEU A 78 7.88 24.85 5.36
C LEU A 78 9.17 24.06 5.68
N GLU A 79 10.15 24.66 6.37
CA GLU A 79 11.43 24.01 6.71
C GLU A 79 11.26 22.77 7.61
N HIS A 80 10.11 22.63 8.30
CA HIS A 80 9.77 21.41 9.03
C HIS A 80 9.20 20.29 8.15
N HIS A 81 8.70 20.63 6.97
CA HIS A 81 7.97 19.74 6.07
C HIS A 81 8.73 19.40 4.82
N PHE A 82 9.51 20.33 4.28
CA PHE A 82 10.34 20.13 3.12
C PHE A 82 11.82 20.08 3.49
N ARG A 83 12.48 18.99 3.12
CA ARG A 83 13.91 18.78 3.38
C ARG A 83 14.67 18.54 2.10
N HIS A 84 15.79 19.22 1.94
CA HIS A 84 16.75 18.97 0.88
C HIS A 84 17.95 18.25 1.47
N GLU A 85 18.19 17.03 1.05
CA GLU A 85 19.13 16.09 1.66
C GLU A 85 20.07 15.50 0.59
N ALA A 86 21.25 15.07 1.01
CA ALA A 86 22.22 14.42 0.14
C ALA A 86 22.54 13.00 0.63
N LEU A 87 22.59 12.03 -0.29
CA LEU A 87 23.00 10.69 0.04
C LEU A 87 24.53 10.60 0.30
N PRO A 88 24.94 9.75 1.25
CA PRO A 88 26.35 9.41 1.38
C PRO A 88 26.87 8.75 0.08
N LYS A 89 28.10 9.06 -0.30
CA LYS A 89 28.74 8.37 -1.42
C LYS A 89 28.86 6.87 -1.15
N PRO A 90 28.68 6.00 -2.15
CA PRO A 90 28.58 6.29 -3.59
C PRO A 90 27.15 6.54 -4.12
N GLY A 91 26.13 6.71 -3.28
CA GLY A 91 24.76 7.08 -3.70
C GLY A 91 24.02 6.00 -4.50
N ARG A 92 24.27 4.71 -4.22
CA ARG A 92 23.55 3.61 -4.87
C ARG A 92 22.10 3.55 -4.41
N ILE A 93 21.26 2.85 -5.13
CA ILE A 93 19.86 2.59 -4.74
C ILE A 93 19.78 1.97 -3.33
N ARG A 94 20.75 1.15 -2.93
CA ARG A 94 20.79 0.59 -1.58
C ARG A 94 20.89 1.66 -0.48
N GLU A 95 21.73 2.68 -0.69
CA GLU A 95 21.85 3.81 0.25
C GLU A 95 20.56 4.61 0.30
N LEU A 96 19.93 4.86 -0.87
CA LEU A 96 18.62 5.53 -0.94
C LEU A 96 17.56 4.76 -0.17
N LEU A 97 17.36 3.47 -0.44
CA LEU A 97 16.34 2.66 0.23
C LEU A 97 16.62 2.51 1.75
N THR A 98 17.88 2.57 2.17
CA THR A 98 18.25 2.58 3.59
C THR A 98 17.84 3.90 4.25
N HIS A 99 18.06 5.02 3.58
CA HIS A 99 17.65 6.34 4.03
C HIS A 99 16.11 6.41 4.15
N ILE A 100 15.38 6.02 3.10
CA ILE A 100 13.91 5.94 3.15
C ILE A 100 13.41 5.04 4.29
N SER A 101 14.08 3.91 4.53
CA SER A 101 13.73 3.01 5.65
C SER A 101 13.84 3.70 7.01
N ALA A 102 14.84 4.55 7.20
CA ALA A 102 15.03 5.33 8.42
C ALA A 102 13.95 6.41 8.56
N GLU A 103 13.72 7.20 7.51
CA GLU A 103 12.72 8.26 7.51
C GLU A 103 11.29 7.71 7.66
N HIS A 104 11.00 6.56 7.05
CA HIS A 104 9.70 5.90 7.22
C HIS A 104 9.52 5.24 8.60
N SER A 105 10.58 5.09 9.39
CA SER A 105 10.52 4.61 10.79
C SER A 105 10.14 5.70 11.79
N ASN A 106 10.30 6.98 11.42
CA ASN A 106 10.12 8.12 12.31
C ASN A 106 8.66 8.56 12.37
N LEU A 107 8.12 8.76 13.58
CA LEU A 107 6.82 9.38 13.77
C LEU A 107 6.86 10.84 13.32
N MET A 108 5.75 11.34 12.82
CA MET A 108 5.56 12.77 12.56
C MET A 108 5.11 13.52 13.81
N ASP A 109 5.48 14.80 13.91
CA ASP A 109 5.04 15.68 15.00
C ASP A 109 3.55 16.00 14.83
N ARG A 110 2.72 15.52 15.80
CA ARG A 110 1.27 15.77 15.81
C ARG A 110 0.87 17.23 16.11
N GLN A 111 1.81 18.08 16.49
CA GLN A 111 1.57 19.50 16.68
C GLN A 111 1.63 20.30 15.38
N ARG A 112 2.06 19.68 14.28
CA ARG A 112 2.20 20.24 12.94
C ARG A 112 1.28 19.52 11.94
N PRO A 113 1.12 20.05 10.71
CA PRO A 113 0.52 19.30 9.60
C PRO A 113 1.25 17.97 9.38
N LEU A 114 0.49 16.88 9.21
CA LEU A 114 1.03 15.53 9.26
C LEU A 114 1.54 15.05 7.88
N TRP A 115 2.55 15.73 7.35
CA TRP A 115 3.22 15.34 6.11
C TRP A 115 4.68 15.84 6.07
N GLU A 116 5.50 15.17 5.27
CA GLU A 116 6.90 15.53 4.99
C GLU A 116 7.22 15.24 3.53
N CYS A 117 8.13 16.02 2.94
CA CYS A 117 8.66 15.84 1.60
C CYS A 117 10.18 15.97 1.64
N HIS A 118 10.89 14.97 1.13
CA HIS A 118 12.34 14.91 1.10
C HIS A 118 12.82 14.90 -0.34
N LEU A 119 13.53 15.95 -0.75
CA LEU A 119 14.25 16.01 -2.01
C LEU A 119 15.67 15.50 -1.76
N ILE A 120 16.03 14.39 -2.37
CA ILE A 120 17.26 13.64 -2.06
C ILE A 120 18.16 13.66 -3.29
N GLU A 121 19.29 14.33 -3.18
CA GLU A 121 20.33 14.39 -4.21
C GLU A 121 21.42 13.34 -4.03
N GLY A 122 22.33 13.23 -5.00
CA GLY A 122 23.48 12.33 -4.92
C GLY A 122 23.19 10.87 -5.26
N VAL A 123 22.03 10.57 -5.85
CA VAL A 123 21.74 9.24 -6.39
C VAL A 123 22.59 8.98 -7.62
N ARG A 124 23.29 7.83 -7.64
CA ARG A 124 24.17 7.42 -8.76
C ARG A 124 23.44 7.41 -10.09
N GLY A 125 24.13 7.83 -11.17
CA GLY A 125 23.60 7.80 -12.54
C GLY A 125 22.86 9.08 -12.93
N ARG A 126 23.25 10.25 -12.37
CA ARG A 126 22.59 11.55 -12.62
C ARG A 126 21.11 11.49 -12.29
N ARG A 127 20.80 11.00 -11.10
CA ARG A 127 19.44 10.86 -10.58
C ARG A 127 19.29 11.57 -9.25
N PHE A 128 18.05 11.88 -8.93
CA PHE A 128 17.63 12.33 -7.62
C PHE A 128 16.31 11.64 -7.25
N ALA A 129 15.92 11.74 -6.00
CA ALA A 129 14.68 11.14 -5.54
C ALA A 129 13.82 12.16 -4.80
N LEU A 130 12.51 11.96 -4.85
CA LEU A 130 11.54 12.64 -4.03
C LEU A 130 10.82 11.59 -3.17
N TYR A 131 10.93 11.72 -1.86
CA TYR A 131 10.20 10.87 -0.93
C TYR A 131 9.14 11.71 -0.23
N ASN A 132 7.88 11.33 -0.43
CA ASN A 132 6.71 11.97 0.16
C ASN A 132 6.13 11.06 1.24
N LYS A 133 5.80 11.63 2.38
CA LYS A 133 5.28 10.92 3.54
C LYS A 133 4.09 11.70 4.12
N ALA A 134 2.98 11.02 4.36
CA ALA A 134 1.81 11.64 4.96
C ALA A 134 1.09 10.67 5.90
N HIS A 135 0.55 11.19 7.00
CA HIS A 135 -0.22 10.37 7.92
C HIS A 135 -1.53 9.93 7.30
N HIS A 136 -1.92 8.68 7.54
CA HIS A 136 -3.08 8.08 6.90
C HIS A 136 -4.41 8.76 7.26
N SER A 137 -4.47 9.46 8.41
CA SER A 137 -5.62 10.30 8.77
C SER A 137 -5.75 11.58 7.93
N LEU A 138 -4.65 12.04 7.30
CA LEU A 138 -4.63 13.23 6.44
C LEU A 138 -5.01 12.87 5.01
N ILE A 139 -4.46 11.74 4.51
CA ILE A 139 -4.65 11.29 3.13
C ILE A 139 -4.54 9.76 3.06
N ASP A 140 -5.46 9.12 2.33
CA ASP A 140 -5.37 7.70 2.01
C ASP A 140 -4.32 7.42 0.91
N GLY A 141 -3.83 6.17 0.84
CA GLY A 141 -2.76 5.79 -0.08
C GLY A 141 -3.10 6.03 -1.56
N MET A 142 -4.35 5.79 -1.98
CA MET A 142 -4.80 6.05 -3.37
C MET A 142 -4.82 7.55 -3.69
N SER A 143 -5.30 8.34 -2.76
CA SER A 143 -5.32 9.80 -2.89
C SER A 143 -3.91 10.37 -2.91
N ALA A 144 -2.98 9.83 -2.11
CA ALA A 144 -1.58 10.21 -2.12
C ALA A 144 -0.92 9.93 -3.48
N ILE A 145 -1.14 8.74 -4.06
CA ILE A 145 -0.62 8.39 -5.40
C ILE A 145 -1.22 9.30 -6.47
N ARG A 146 -2.53 9.54 -6.45
CA ARG A 146 -3.19 10.45 -7.40
C ARG A 146 -2.63 11.87 -7.32
N MET A 147 -2.36 12.37 -6.12
CA MET A 147 -1.78 13.70 -5.93
C MET A 147 -0.34 13.76 -6.42
N ALA A 148 0.48 12.80 -6.05
CA ALA A 148 1.86 12.70 -6.55
C ALA A 148 1.90 12.63 -8.08
N THR A 149 0.95 11.91 -8.71
CA THR A 149 0.83 11.84 -10.18
C THR A 149 0.36 13.16 -10.79
N ARG A 150 -0.57 13.87 -10.14
CA ARG A 150 -1.07 15.18 -10.64
C ARG A 150 0.00 16.27 -10.64
N ALA A 151 1.01 16.19 -9.79
CA ALA A 151 2.14 17.10 -9.76
C ALA A 151 3.10 16.89 -10.96
N LEU A 152 2.89 15.86 -11.77
CA LEU A 152 3.70 15.51 -12.92
C LEU A 152 3.02 15.95 -14.24
N SER A 153 3.81 16.12 -15.28
CA SER A 153 3.37 16.40 -16.66
C SER A 153 3.77 15.26 -17.58
N ASN A 154 3.03 15.07 -18.68
CA ASN A 154 3.48 14.22 -19.79
C ASN A 154 4.33 14.99 -20.81
N ASP A 155 4.46 16.31 -20.67
CA ASP A 155 5.33 17.13 -21.48
C ASP A 155 6.72 17.24 -20.82
N PRO A 156 7.79 16.78 -21.48
CA PRO A 156 9.16 16.88 -20.95
C PRO A 156 9.67 18.33 -20.82
N ASN A 157 9.03 19.29 -21.48
CA ASN A 157 9.39 20.69 -21.42
C ASN A 157 8.64 21.48 -20.35
N ALA A 158 7.68 20.88 -19.68
CA ALA A 158 6.92 21.53 -18.62
C ALA A 158 7.84 21.96 -17.47
N LYS A 159 7.74 23.23 -17.09
CA LYS A 159 8.51 23.86 -16.01
C LYS A 159 7.57 24.50 -15.00
N ASP A 160 8.12 24.90 -13.87
CA ASP A 160 7.42 25.59 -12.79
C ASP A 160 6.18 24.84 -12.30
N LEU A 161 6.25 23.49 -12.37
CA LEU A 161 5.18 22.64 -11.86
C LEU A 161 5.14 22.73 -10.34
N PRO A 162 3.96 23.05 -9.75
CA PRO A 162 3.83 23.15 -8.31
C PRO A 162 4.02 21.81 -7.64
N PRO A 163 4.58 21.78 -6.43
CA PRO A 163 4.60 20.58 -5.63
C PRO A 163 3.18 20.19 -5.17
N TRP A 164 3.00 18.94 -4.81
CA TRP A 164 1.69 18.37 -4.44
C TRP A 164 1.01 19.10 -3.26
N TRP A 165 1.77 19.67 -2.33
CA TRP A 165 1.21 20.43 -1.20
C TRP A 165 0.70 21.83 -1.57
N ALA A 166 1.12 22.38 -2.70
CA ALA A 166 0.65 23.65 -3.22
C ALA A 166 -0.48 23.52 -4.25
N MET A 167 -1.00 22.29 -4.44
CA MET A 167 -2.05 22.03 -5.41
C MET A 167 -3.43 22.10 -4.76
N GLN A 168 -4.32 22.89 -5.33
CA GLN A 168 -5.71 22.94 -4.87
C GLN A 168 -6.38 21.56 -5.02
N PRO A 169 -7.11 21.09 -4.00
CA PRO A 169 -7.87 19.88 -4.14
C PRO A 169 -8.90 20.04 -5.25
N LYS A 170 -8.94 19.12 -6.22
CA LYS A 170 -10.11 19.06 -7.12
C LYS A 170 -11.36 18.92 -6.24
N LYS A 171 -12.41 19.72 -6.51
CA LYS A 171 -13.72 19.53 -5.87
C LYS A 171 -14.05 18.03 -5.91
N ARG A 172 -14.12 17.42 -4.75
CA ARG A 172 -14.58 16.03 -4.61
C ARG A 172 -16.03 16.03 -5.13
N GLU A 173 -16.28 15.44 -6.27
CA GLU A 173 -17.56 14.77 -6.45
C GLU A 173 -17.65 13.78 -5.31
N ALA A 174 -18.78 13.80 -4.60
CA ALA A 174 -19.01 12.99 -3.40
C ALA A 174 -18.88 11.49 -3.78
N THR A 175 -17.67 11.00 -3.84
CA THR A 175 -17.40 9.58 -3.96
C THR A 175 -17.64 8.98 -2.60
N SER A 176 -18.53 8.01 -2.55
CA SER A 176 -18.77 7.14 -1.40
C SER A 176 -17.43 6.72 -0.76
N PRO A 177 -17.36 6.56 0.56
CA PRO A 177 -16.12 6.19 1.25
C PRO A 177 -15.53 4.96 0.57
N THR A 178 -14.35 5.13 0.04
CA THR A 178 -13.59 4.03 -0.56
C THR A 178 -13.18 3.12 0.58
N ALA A 179 -13.70 1.91 0.59
CA ALA A 179 -13.29 0.84 1.51
C ALA A 179 -11.86 0.34 1.20
N THR A 180 -10.97 1.27 0.85
CA THR A 180 -9.59 0.97 0.44
C THR A 180 -8.70 0.65 1.62
N ASP A 181 -9.15 0.98 2.83
CA ASP A 181 -8.34 0.84 4.02
C ASP A 181 -8.99 -0.14 4.99
N PHE A 182 -8.21 -1.15 5.36
CA PHE A 182 -8.51 -2.09 6.43
C PHE A 182 -9.13 -1.38 7.67
N ILE A 183 -8.56 -0.25 8.05
CA ILE A 183 -8.96 0.49 9.24
C ILE A 183 -10.27 1.27 9.02
N SER A 184 -10.54 1.77 7.79
CA SER A 184 -11.82 2.41 7.48
C SER A 184 -13.00 1.43 7.55
N SER A 185 -12.76 0.17 7.19
CA SER A 185 -13.76 -0.90 7.30
C SER A 185 -14.13 -1.20 8.76
N LEU A 186 -13.17 -1.17 9.68
CA LEU A 186 -13.42 -1.37 11.12
C LEU A 186 -14.26 -0.25 11.75
N THR A 187 -14.05 1.00 11.32
CA THR A 187 -14.80 2.13 11.89
C THR A 187 -16.21 2.25 11.39
N GLN A 188 -16.49 1.75 10.20
CA GLN A 188 -17.86 1.74 9.68
C GLN A 188 -18.75 0.79 10.47
N LEU A 189 -18.20 -0.30 11.05
CA LEU A 189 -18.90 -1.15 12.03
C LEU A 189 -19.40 -0.36 13.26
N SER A 190 -18.56 0.54 13.80
CA SER A 190 -18.93 1.28 15.00
C SER A 190 -19.98 2.37 14.77
N ASN A 191 -20.02 2.95 13.54
CA ASN A 191 -20.91 4.07 13.23
C ASN A 191 -22.29 3.65 12.72
N SER A 192 -22.43 2.42 12.27
CA SER A 192 -23.62 1.94 11.60
C SER A 192 -24.50 1.03 12.45
N ALA A 193 -24.17 0.86 13.73
CA ALA A 193 -24.86 -0.08 14.63
C ALA A 193 -26.39 0.10 14.68
N GLY A 194 -26.91 1.31 14.41
CA GLY A 194 -28.35 1.57 14.40
C GLY A 194 -29.06 1.29 13.07
N LYS A 195 -28.34 1.27 11.91
CA LYS A 195 -28.95 1.10 10.57
C LYS A 195 -28.71 -0.28 9.94
N GLN A 196 -27.81 -1.10 10.52
CA GLN A 196 -27.29 -2.31 9.89
C GLN A 196 -27.92 -3.62 10.42
N LEU A 197 -28.89 -3.55 11.34
CA LEU A 197 -29.55 -4.74 11.89
C LEU A 197 -30.18 -5.64 10.81
N SER A 198 -30.56 -5.09 9.65
CA SER A 198 -31.16 -5.87 8.55
C SER A 198 -30.15 -6.65 7.71
N THR A 199 -28.87 -6.26 7.67
CA THR A 199 -27.81 -6.93 6.88
C THR A 199 -27.04 -7.99 7.67
N ILE A 200 -27.09 -7.96 9.00
CA ILE A 200 -26.40 -8.89 9.89
C ILE A 200 -26.73 -10.37 9.57
N PRO A 201 -28.00 -10.77 9.37
CA PRO A 201 -28.32 -12.17 9.05
C PRO A 201 -27.67 -12.65 7.75
N THR A 202 -27.63 -11.81 6.71
CA THR A 202 -26.98 -12.14 5.42
C THR A 202 -25.47 -12.29 5.60
N VAL A 203 -24.84 -11.38 6.32
CA VAL A 203 -23.40 -11.43 6.59
C VAL A 203 -23.01 -12.66 7.39
N ILE A 204 -23.75 -13.00 8.47
CA ILE A 204 -23.53 -14.21 9.26
C ILE A 204 -23.70 -15.47 8.40
N ARG A 205 -24.73 -15.49 7.55
CA ARG A 205 -24.96 -16.61 6.63
C ARG A 205 -23.80 -16.79 5.65
N GLU A 206 -23.27 -15.70 5.08
CA GLU A 206 -22.15 -15.78 4.14
C GLU A 206 -20.83 -16.15 4.83
N VAL A 207 -20.61 -15.71 6.06
CA VAL A 207 -19.49 -16.19 6.89
C VAL A 207 -19.64 -17.69 7.16
N TYR A 208 -20.82 -18.16 7.58
CA TYR A 208 -21.09 -19.58 7.82
C TYR A 208 -20.88 -20.42 6.57
N LYS A 209 -21.40 -19.98 5.41
CA LYS A 209 -21.15 -20.62 4.12
C LYS A 209 -19.66 -20.68 3.78
N SER A 210 -18.91 -19.59 4.02
CA SER A 210 -17.47 -19.57 3.73
C SER A 210 -16.71 -20.57 4.58
N VAL A 211 -17.10 -20.76 5.84
CA VAL A 211 -16.52 -21.78 6.74
C VAL A 211 -16.89 -23.19 6.27
N GLN A 212 -18.14 -23.45 5.89
CA GLN A 212 -18.53 -24.75 5.35
C GLN A 212 -17.81 -25.08 4.04
N GLN A 213 -17.79 -24.15 3.09
CA GLN A 213 -17.11 -24.34 1.81
C GLN A 213 -15.60 -24.60 1.97
N ALA A 214 -14.96 -23.94 2.94
CA ALA A 214 -13.55 -24.18 3.21
C ALA A 214 -13.28 -25.54 3.83
N ASN A 215 -14.25 -26.13 4.55
CA ASN A 215 -14.16 -27.50 5.04
C ASN A 215 -14.36 -28.54 3.91
N GLU A 216 -15.14 -28.20 2.89
CA GLU A 216 -15.43 -29.06 1.72
C GLU A 216 -14.40 -28.92 0.60
N ASN A 217 -13.81 -27.71 0.46
CA ASN A 217 -12.84 -27.39 -0.58
C ASN A 217 -11.63 -26.62 0.03
N PRO A 218 -10.46 -27.25 0.14
CA PRO A 218 -9.25 -26.65 0.71
C PRO A 218 -8.75 -25.41 -0.05
N ASP A 219 -9.22 -25.20 -1.29
CA ASP A 219 -8.84 -24.00 -2.08
C ASP A 219 -9.66 -22.75 -1.72
N THR A 220 -10.77 -22.94 -0.99
CA THR A 220 -11.64 -21.86 -0.53
C THR A 220 -11.13 -21.29 0.79
N VAL A 221 -10.89 -19.98 0.83
CA VAL A 221 -10.44 -19.31 2.06
C VAL A 221 -11.64 -18.91 2.90
N SER A 222 -11.67 -19.38 4.15
CA SER A 222 -12.56 -18.87 5.19
C SER A 222 -11.82 -17.93 6.15
N ILE A 223 -12.61 -17.26 6.98
CA ILE A 223 -12.12 -16.45 8.10
C ILE A 223 -11.37 -17.37 9.07
N PHE A 224 -10.22 -16.93 9.60
CA PHE A 224 -9.39 -17.64 10.59
C PHE A 224 -8.58 -18.85 10.08
N GLN A 225 -8.38 -18.99 8.78
CA GLN A 225 -7.52 -20.04 8.22
C GLN A 225 -6.05 -19.62 8.04
N ALA A 226 -5.72 -18.35 8.26
CA ALA A 226 -4.33 -17.89 8.13
C ALA A 226 -3.44 -18.56 9.19
N PRO A 227 -2.39 -19.30 8.78
CA PRO A 227 -1.49 -19.95 9.72
C PRO A 227 -0.63 -18.93 10.46
N GLN A 228 -0.24 -19.25 11.68
CA GLN A 228 0.73 -18.47 12.42
C GLN A 228 2.12 -18.65 11.79
N CYS A 229 2.80 -17.55 11.47
CA CYS A 229 4.16 -17.57 10.97
C CYS A 229 4.92 -16.30 11.37
N ILE A 230 6.20 -16.19 10.98
CA ILE A 230 7.02 -15.01 11.32
C ILE A 230 6.46 -13.69 10.78
N LEU A 231 5.63 -13.71 9.72
CA LEU A 231 4.96 -12.51 9.20
C LEU A 231 3.94 -11.94 10.19
N ASN A 232 3.47 -12.76 11.13
CA ASN A 232 2.46 -12.40 12.12
C ASN A 232 3.03 -12.13 13.51
N ALA A 233 4.36 -12.14 13.64
CA ALA A 233 5.03 -11.80 14.89
C ALA A 233 4.92 -10.30 15.19
N PRO A 234 5.04 -9.91 16.47
CA PRO A 234 5.02 -8.51 16.89
C PRO A 234 6.08 -7.66 16.16
N ILE A 235 5.74 -6.42 15.86
CA ILE A 235 6.64 -5.49 15.18
C ILE A 235 7.34 -4.52 16.14
N THR A 236 8.43 -3.92 15.66
CA THR A 236 9.11 -2.80 16.31
C THR A 236 9.00 -1.55 15.45
N GLY A 237 9.46 -0.39 15.93
CA GLY A 237 9.48 0.86 15.18
C GLY A 237 10.41 0.86 13.95
N SER A 238 11.33 -0.11 13.84
CA SER A 238 12.31 -0.16 12.74
C SER A 238 11.68 -0.71 11.47
N ARG A 239 11.73 0.07 10.39
CA ARG A 239 11.28 -0.35 9.05
C ARG A 239 12.45 -0.75 8.17
N ARG A 240 12.15 -1.58 7.20
CA ARG A 240 12.96 -1.84 6.02
C ARG A 240 12.07 -1.67 4.81
N PHE A 241 12.52 -0.85 3.89
CA PHE A 241 11.90 -0.66 2.58
C PHE A 241 12.78 -1.27 1.51
N ALA A 242 12.19 -2.01 0.58
CA ALA A 242 12.83 -2.56 -0.60
C ALA A 242 11.93 -2.30 -1.80
N ALA A 243 12.52 -1.95 -2.94
CA ALA A 243 11.79 -1.58 -4.13
C ALA A 243 12.50 -2.04 -5.40
N GLN A 244 11.72 -2.49 -6.38
CA GLN A 244 12.21 -2.90 -7.71
C GLN A 244 11.08 -2.89 -8.73
N SER A 245 11.46 -2.65 -9.99
CA SER A 245 10.57 -2.68 -11.14
C SER A 245 10.70 -4.01 -11.87
N TYR A 246 9.57 -4.55 -12.34
CA TYR A 246 9.52 -5.76 -13.18
C TYR A 246 8.68 -5.49 -14.42
N SER A 247 9.10 -6.07 -15.56
CA SER A 247 8.41 -5.90 -16.84
C SER A 247 6.97 -6.40 -16.78
N MET A 248 6.03 -5.52 -17.09
CA MET A 248 4.62 -5.86 -17.19
C MET A 248 4.33 -6.79 -18.36
N ASP A 249 5.12 -6.73 -19.43
CA ASP A 249 4.93 -7.57 -20.60
C ASP A 249 5.28 -9.03 -20.32
N ARG A 250 6.30 -9.30 -19.49
CA ARG A 250 6.60 -10.67 -19.00
C ARG A 250 5.39 -11.23 -18.23
N ILE A 251 4.83 -10.43 -17.33
CA ILE A 251 3.70 -10.83 -16.49
C ILE A 251 2.44 -11.05 -17.33
N LYS A 252 2.19 -10.21 -18.34
CA LYS A 252 1.10 -10.38 -19.29
C LYS A 252 1.27 -11.64 -20.17
N ALA A 253 2.50 -11.93 -20.62
CA ALA A 253 2.80 -13.12 -21.41
C ALA A 253 2.49 -14.40 -20.63
N ILE A 254 2.94 -14.48 -19.36
CA ILE A 254 2.60 -15.57 -18.44
C ILE A 254 1.07 -15.68 -18.28
N GLY A 255 0.40 -14.57 -18.01
CA GLY A 255 -1.06 -14.55 -17.85
C GLY A 255 -1.80 -15.08 -19.08
N LYS A 256 -1.36 -14.71 -20.27
CA LYS A 256 -1.92 -15.18 -21.55
C LYS A 256 -1.70 -16.68 -21.73
N ALA A 257 -0.47 -17.17 -21.54
CA ALA A 257 -0.12 -18.57 -21.71
C ALA A 257 -0.85 -19.48 -20.72
N MET A 258 -0.93 -19.07 -19.45
CA MET A 258 -1.55 -19.86 -18.38
C MET A 258 -3.04 -19.52 -18.13
N ARG A 259 -3.67 -18.74 -19.02
CA ARG A 259 -5.08 -18.30 -18.89
C ARG A 259 -5.39 -17.72 -17.49
N ALA A 260 -4.53 -16.85 -17.01
CA ALA A 260 -4.62 -16.17 -15.71
C ALA A 260 -4.73 -14.65 -15.90
N THR A 261 -5.39 -13.97 -14.96
CA THR A 261 -5.37 -12.51 -14.95
C THR A 261 -4.01 -12.00 -14.47
N MET A 262 -3.66 -10.75 -14.80
CA MET A 262 -2.44 -10.12 -14.27
C MET A 262 -2.37 -10.20 -12.74
N ASN A 263 -3.50 -10.01 -12.07
CA ASN A 263 -3.55 -10.08 -10.61
C ASN A 263 -3.26 -11.49 -10.08
N ASP A 264 -3.74 -12.55 -10.76
CA ASP A 264 -3.45 -13.93 -10.38
C ASP A 264 -1.96 -14.24 -10.51
N VAL A 265 -1.33 -13.77 -11.61
CA VAL A 265 0.12 -13.93 -11.84
C VAL A 265 0.93 -13.18 -10.78
N VAL A 266 0.55 -11.93 -10.46
CA VAL A 266 1.19 -11.15 -9.39
C VAL A 266 1.11 -11.87 -8.04
N LEU A 267 -0.05 -12.43 -7.69
CA LEU A 267 -0.21 -13.19 -6.45
C LEU A 267 0.61 -14.47 -6.45
N ALA A 268 0.75 -15.14 -7.62
CA ALA A 268 1.60 -16.33 -7.74
C ALA A 268 3.09 -16.00 -7.59
N ILE A 269 3.55 -14.89 -8.16
CA ILE A 269 4.92 -14.37 -7.99
C ILE A 269 5.17 -14.05 -6.50
N CYS A 270 4.24 -13.36 -5.85
CA CYS A 270 4.33 -13.06 -4.41
C CYS A 270 4.30 -14.35 -3.56
N GLY A 271 3.44 -15.32 -3.91
CA GLY A 271 3.35 -16.61 -3.25
C GLY A 271 4.68 -17.39 -3.34
N SER A 272 5.31 -17.43 -4.53
CA SER A 272 6.64 -18.02 -4.74
C SER A 272 7.69 -17.33 -3.89
N ALA A 273 7.74 -16.00 -3.92
CA ALA A 273 8.72 -15.22 -3.17
C ALA A 273 8.60 -15.44 -1.66
N LEU A 274 7.38 -15.43 -1.13
CA LEU A 274 7.12 -15.67 0.29
C LEU A 274 7.46 -17.11 0.69
N ARG A 275 7.11 -18.10 -0.14
CA ARG A 275 7.51 -19.50 0.06
C ARG A 275 9.02 -19.63 0.19
N ASN A 276 9.78 -19.12 -0.80
CA ASN A 276 11.23 -19.21 -0.83
C ASN A 276 11.87 -18.45 0.36
N TYR A 277 11.32 -17.29 0.72
CA TYR A 277 11.76 -16.55 1.90
C TYR A 277 11.55 -17.36 3.18
N LEU A 278 10.37 -17.94 3.40
CA LEU A 278 10.04 -18.70 4.60
C LEU A 278 10.81 -20.01 4.68
N ILE A 279 11.07 -20.70 3.56
CA ILE A 279 11.95 -21.87 3.52
C ILE A 279 13.35 -21.47 4.02
N ASN A 280 13.91 -20.37 3.51
CA ASN A 280 15.23 -19.89 3.93
C ASN A 280 15.28 -19.42 5.40
N GLN A 281 14.14 -19.11 6.01
CA GLN A 281 14.02 -18.80 7.43
C GLN A 281 13.66 -20.02 8.29
N HIS A 282 13.54 -21.22 7.70
CA HIS A 282 13.03 -22.45 8.36
C HIS A 282 11.67 -22.22 9.05
N ALA A 283 10.80 -21.44 8.43
CA ALA A 283 9.55 -20.96 9.02
C ALA A 283 8.34 -21.10 8.06
N LEU A 284 8.44 -21.93 7.01
CA LEU A 284 7.31 -22.17 6.11
C LEU A 284 6.26 -23.03 6.81
N PRO A 285 5.01 -22.55 6.95
CA PRO A 285 3.91 -23.36 7.49
C PRO A 285 3.50 -24.47 6.52
N ASP A 286 2.91 -25.55 7.05
CA ASP A 286 2.30 -26.62 6.24
C ASP A 286 1.01 -26.16 5.56
N GLN A 287 0.36 -25.11 6.09
CA GLN A 287 -0.82 -24.48 5.51
C GLN A 287 -0.45 -23.30 4.64
N PRO A 288 -1.28 -22.95 3.62
CA PRO A 288 -1.03 -21.81 2.75
C PRO A 288 -1.10 -20.48 3.50
N LEU A 289 -0.23 -19.53 3.15
CA LEU A 289 -0.42 -18.15 3.57
C LEU A 289 -1.65 -17.54 2.89
N ILE A 290 -2.34 -16.70 3.64
CA ILE A 290 -3.49 -15.95 3.17
C ILE A 290 -3.10 -14.48 2.98
N ALA A 291 -3.37 -13.95 1.78
CA ALA A 291 -3.21 -12.53 1.50
C ALA A 291 -4.55 -11.80 1.61
N MET A 292 -4.52 -10.59 2.17
CA MET A 292 -5.57 -9.61 1.99
C MET A 292 -5.28 -8.81 0.72
N VAL A 293 -6.24 -8.80 -0.21
CA VAL A 293 -6.09 -8.19 -1.54
C VAL A 293 -7.25 -7.22 -1.80
N PRO A 294 -6.98 -5.91 -1.97
CA PRO A 294 -7.99 -4.97 -2.45
C PRO A 294 -8.36 -5.28 -3.90
N VAL A 295 -9.66 -5.36 -4.20
CA VAL A 295 -10.17 -5.60 -5.56
C VAL A 295 -11.28 -4.62 -5.92
N SER A 296 -11.33 -4.19 -7.19
CA SER A 296 -12.46 -3.43 -7.69
C SER A 296 -13.62 -4.38 -8.02
N LEU A 297 -14.83 -4.03 -7.57
CA LEU A 297 -16.07 -4.78 -7.85
C LEU A 297 -16.78 -4.29 -9.11
N ARG A 298 -16.23 -3.34 -9.86
CA ARG A 298 -16.88 -2.80 -11.07
C ARG A 298 -16.96 -3.85 -12.17
N LYS A 299 -18.11 -3.86 -12.85
CA LYS A 299 -18.32 -4.62 -14.09
C LYS A 299 -18.08 -3.79 -15.35
N ASP A 300 -18.17 -2.44 -15.28
CA ASP A 300 -18.05 -1.51 -16.40
C ASP A 300 -17.35 -0.20 -15.99
N ASP A 301 -16.79 0.53 -16.98
CA ASP A 301 -16.17 1.85 -16.82
C ASP A 301 -17.17 3.02 -16.59
N SER A 302 -18.41 2.72 -16.17
CA SER A 302 -19.43 3.72 -15.94
C SER A 302 -19.13 4.64 -14.75
N GLU A 303 -19.47 5.92 -14.89
CA GLU A 303 -19.30 7.01 -13.93
C GLU A 303 -20.13 6.78 -12.65
N GLY A 304 -19.54 6.16 -11.66
CA GLY A 304 -20.17 6.02 -10.33
C GLY A 304 -19.26 5.35 -9.33
N GLY A 305 -18.97 6.02 -8.24
CA GLY A 305 -18.11 5.72 -7.08
C GLY A 305 -17.27 4.44 -7.09
N ASN A 306 -16.00 4.55 -6.71
CA ASN A 306 -15.04 3.44 -6.71
C ASN A 306 -15.42 2.42 -5.61
N GLN A 307 -16.04 1.29 -5.97
CA GLN A 307 -16.35 0.21 -5.04
C GLN A 307 -15.14 -0.73 -4.96
N ILE A 308 -14.35 -0.61 -3.90
CA ILE A 308 -13.23 -1.50 -3.61
C ILE A 308 -13.66 -2.39 -2.44
N ALA A 309 -13.53 -3.69 -2.63
CA ALA A 309 -13.70 -4.68 -1.58
C ALA A 309 -12.35 -5.30 -1.21
N MET A 310 -12.28 -5.87 -0.02
CA MET A 310 -11.14 -6.65 0.43
C MET A 310 -11.48 -8.13 0.31
N ILE A 311 -10.69 -8.88 -0.43
CA ILE A 311 -10.80 -10.33 -0.51
C ILE A 311 -9.63 -11.00 0.20
N LEU A 312 -9.87 -12.21 0.69
CA LEU A 312 -8.84 -13.11 1.16
C LEU A 312 -8.48 -14.08 0.04
N ALA A 313 -7.20 -14.22 -0.25
CA ALA A 313 -6.68 -15.08 -1.31
C ALA A 313 -5.67 -16.09 -0.74
N ASN A 314 -5.87 -17.36 -1.06
CA ASN A 314 -4.89 -18.41 -0.80
C ASN A 314 -3.69 -18.24 -1.74
N LEU A 315 -2.48 -18.10 -1.20
CA LEU A 315 -1.26 -17.91 -1.97
C LEU A 315 -0.58 -19.22 -2.40
N GLY A 316 -1.12 -20.38 -2.02
CA GLY A 316 -0.56 -21.68 -2.38
C GLY A 316 0.88 -21.90 -1.91
N THR A 317 1.34 -21.23 -0.86
CA THR A 317 2.75 -21.24 -0.44
C THR A 317 3.26 -22.61 0.01
N HIS A 318 2.40 -23.53 0.40
CA HIS A 318 2.72 -24.93 0.72
C HIS A 318 3.00 -25.76 -0.55
N ILE A 319 2.52 -25.33 -1.73
CA ILE A 319 2.67 -26.03 -3.00
C ILE A 319 3.99 -25.63 -3.67
N ALA A 320 4.79 -26.63 -4.04
CA ALA A 320 6.09 -26.41 -4.69
C ALA A 320 5.96 -26.08 -6.17
N ASP A 321 5.08 -26.80 -6.89
CA ASP A 321 4.86 -26.61 -8.32
C ASP A 321 4.22 -25.26 -8.63
N PRO A 322 4.77 -24.46 -9.57
CA PRO A 322 4.25 -23.13 -9.86
C PRO A 322 2.92 -23.14 -10.61
N SER A 323 2.63 -24.17 -11.44
CA SER A 323 1.37 -24.30 -12.17
C SER A 323 0.21 -24.66 -11.22
N ASP A 324 0.43 -25.61 -10.32
CA ASP A 324 -0.52 -26.00 -9.31
C ASP A 324 -0.79 -24.85 -8.34
N ARG A 325 0.25 -24.16 -7.91
CA ARG A 325 0.16 -22.95 -7.06
C ARG A 325 -0.70 -21.87 -7.72
N LEU A 326 -0.44 -21.55 -9.02
CA LEU A 326 -1.25 -20.58 -9.75
C LEU A 326 -2.70 -21.03 -9.89
N SER A 327 -2.96 -22.32 -10.09
CA SER A 327 -4.32 -22.87 -10.20
C SER A 327 -5.12 -22.68 -8.93
N VAL A 328 -4.53 -22.96 -7.78
CA VAL A 328 -5.15 -22.72 -6.45
C VAL A 328 -5.42 -21.23 -6.24
N ILE A 329 -4.48 -20.36 -6.56
CA ILE A 329 -4.66 -18.90 -6.46
C ILE A 329 -5.84 -18.44 -7.32
N LYS A 330 -5.91 -18.87 -8.59
CA LYS A 330 -7.01 -18.53 -9.51
C LYS A 330 -8.36 -18.98 -8.95
N ALA A 331 -8.44 -20.19 -8.45
CA ALA A 331 -9.67 -20.73 -7.86
C ALA A 331 -10.11 -19.90 -6.66
N SER A 332 -9.21 -19.63 -5.74
CA SER A 332 -9.44 -18.83 -4.54
C SER A 332 -9.90 -17.40 -4.84
N VAL A 333 -9.19 -16.69 -5.74
CA VAL A 333 -9.55 -15.33 -6.14
C VAL A 333 -10.90 -15.28 -6.85
N LYS A 334 -11.18 -16.24 -7.74
CA LYS A 334 -12.45 -16.34 -8.46
C LYS A 334 -13.62 -16.56 -7.49
N ASP A 335 -13.49 -17.47 -6.52
CA ASP A 335 -14.51 -17.74 -5.51
C ASP A 335 -14.75 -16.48 -4.63
N ALA A 336 -13.69 -15.87 -4.12
CA ALA A 336 -13.81 -14.67 -3.31
C ALA A 336 -14.48 -13.50 -4.07
N LYS A 337 -14.13 -13.27 -5.33
CA LYS A 337 -14.78 -12.26 -6.19
C LYS A 337 -16.25 -12.59 -6.46
N LYS A 338 -16.57 -13.86 -6.73
CA LYS A 338 -17.95 -14.32 -6.92
C LYS A 338 -18.80 -14.04 -5.69
N ARG A 339 -18.29 -14.37 -4.51
CA ARG A 339 -18.96 -14.11 -3.23
C ARG A 339 -19.24 -12.64 -3.02
N MET A 340 -18.21 -11.78 -3.24
CA MET A 340 -18.36 -10.33 -3.11
C MET A 340 -19.35 -9.74 -4.13
N SER A 341 -19.40 -10.27 -5.36
CA SER A 341 -20.32 -9.77 -6.41
C SER A 341 -21.79 -10.12 -6.15
N GLN A 342 -22.08 -11.04 -5.24
CA GLN A 342 -23.43 -11.43 -4.81
C GLN A 342 -23.96 -10.57 -3.65
N MET A 343 -23.09 -9.75 -3.06
CA MET A 343 -23.41 -8.84 -1.96
C MET A 343 -23.75 -7.43 -2.47
N THR A 344 -24.65 -6.77 -1.78
CA THR A 344 -24.78 -5.32 -1.92
C THR A 344 -23.54 -4.60 -1.42
N PRO A 345 -23.28 -3.34 -1.80
CA PRO A 345 -22.14 -2.58 -1.28
C PRO A 345 -22.09 -2.53 0.25
N GLU A 346 -23.22 -2.41 0.92
CA GLU A 346 -23.32 -2.40 2.39
C GLU A 346 -22.99 -3.75 3.00
N GLU A 347 -23.48 -4.84 2.39
CA GLU A 347 -23.18 -6.21 2.83
C GLU A 347 -21.71 -6.56 2.65
N ALA A 348 -21.10 -6.20 1.50
CA ALA A 348 -19.67 -6.38 1.22
C ALA A 348 -18.79 -5.63 2.24
N LEU A 349 -19.21 -4.42 2.62
CA LEU A 349 -18.54 -3.64 3.63
C LEU A 349 -18.63 -4.28 5.01
N ASN A 350 -19.81 -4.72 5.42
CA ASN A 350 -20.03 -5.39 6.70
C ASN A 350 -19.30 -6.74 6.76
N TYR A 351 -19.28 -7.48 5.65
CA TYR A 351 -18.49 -8.73 5.54
C TYR A 351 -17.00 -8.45 5.71
N THR A 352 -16.46 -7.44 5.03
CA THR A 352 -15.06 -7.02 5.17
C THR A 352 -14.75 -6.63 6.61
N ALA A 353 -15.61 -5.83 7.22
CA ALA A 353 -15.43 -5.38 8.59
C ALA A 353 -15.47 -6.53 9.60
N LEU A 354 -16.37 -7.50 9.43
CA LEU A 354 -16.44 -8.71 10.28
C LEU A 354 -15.20 -9.59 10.10
N THR A 355 -14.75 -9.77 8.84
CA THR A 355 -13.53 -10.52 8.52
C THR A 355 -12.29 -9.90 9.19
N MET A 356 -12.26 -8.57 9.27
CA MET A 356 -11.13 -7.82 9.84
C MET A 356 -11.24 -7.61 11.36
N ALA A 357 -12.41 -7.85 11.96
CA ALA A 357 -12.66 -7.58 13.38
C ALA A 357 -11.64 -8.23 14.34
N PRO A 358 -11.19 -9.49 14.14
CA PRO A 358 -10.19 -10.12 15.02
C PRO A 358 -8.83 -9.40 14.97
N THR A 359 -8.38 -9.07 13.77
CA THR A 359 -7.13 -8.31 13.59
C THR A 359 -7.23 -6.92 14.22
N GLY A 360 -8.38 -6.24 14.04
CA GLY A 360 -8.65 -4.95 14.67
C GLY A 360 -8.69 -5.02 16.20
N LEU A 361 -9.33 -6.04 16.75
CA LEU A 361 -9.38 -6.27 18.19
C LEU A 361 -7.97 -6.51 18.75
N ASN A 362 -7.16 -7.33 18.06
CA ASN A 362 -5.78 -7.58 18.46
C ASN A 362 -4.93 -6.29 18.41
N LEU A 363 -5.07 -5.46 17.36
CA LEU A 363 -4.36 -4.18 17.23
C LEU A 363 -4.71 -3.19 18.35
N LEU A 364 -5.97 -3.18 18.79
CA LEU A 364 -6.46 -2.28 19.85
C LEU A 364 -6.10 -2.78 21.25
N THR A 365 -6.24 -4.07 21.51
CA THR A 365 -6.19 -4.63 22.88
C THR A 365 -4.98 -5.51 23.13
N GLY A 366 -4.37 -6.12 22.10
CA GLY A 366 -3.33 -7.15 22.25
C GLY A 366 -3.84 -8.49 22.78
N LEU A 367 -5.17 -8.68 22.93
CA LEU A 367 -5.76 -9.84 23.62
C LEU A 367 -5.95 -11.08 22.74
N ALA A 368 -5.82 -10.98 21.42
CA ALA A 368 -6.06 -12.07 20.50
C ALA A 368 -4.95 -12.29 19.47
N PRO A 369 -3.66 -12.43 19.88
CA PRO A 369 -2.54 -12.52 18.94
C PRO A 369 -2.58 -13.79 18.06
N GLY A 370 -3.38 -14.79 18.44
CA GLY A 370 -3.55 -16.04 17.70
C GLY A 370 -4.64 -16.01 16.63
N LEU A 371 -5.48 -15.00 16.58
CA LEU A 371 -6.57 -14.88 15.61
C LEU A 371 -6.13 -14.00 14.44
N GLN A 372 -5.67 -14.64 13.37
CA GLN A 372 -5.23 -13.97 12.16
C GLN A 372 -6.26 -14.18 11.04
N ALA A 373 -6.70 -13.09 10.42
CA ALA A 373 -7.52 -13.15 9.21
C ALA A 373 -6.66 -13.39 7.95
N PHE A 374 -5.43 -12.89 7.96
CA PHE A 374 -4.48 -13.00 6.85
C PHE A 374 -3.02 -12.82 7.36
N ASN A 375 -2.06 -13.19 6.51
CA ASN A 375 -0.63 -13.12 6.85
C ASN A 375 0.06 -11.88 6.26
N VAL A 376 -0.44 -11.37 5.13
CA VAL A 376 0.20 -10.30 4.36
C VAL A 376 -0.85 -9.48 3.60
N VAL A 377 -0.57 -8.20 3.40
CA VAL A 377 -1.33 -7.34 2.49
C VAL A 377 -0.60 -7.30 1.15
N ILE A 378 -1.33 -7.57 0.05
CA ILE A 378 -0.82 -7.41 -1.32
C ILE A 378 -1.79 -6.49 -2.07
N SER A 379 -1.35 -5.27 -2.35
CA SER A 379 -2.16 -4.24 -2.99
C SER A 379 -1.59 -3.89 -4.36
N ASN A 380 -2.42 -3.90 -5.40
CA ASN A 380 -2.05 -3.50 -6.75
C ASN A 380 -2.84 -2.24 -7.15
N VAL A 381 -2.11 -1.16 -7.41
CA VAL A 381 -2.66 0.17 -7.68
C VAL A 381 -2.36 0.56 -9.13
N PRO A 382 -3.37 0.98 -9.92
CA PRO A 382 -3.10 1.52 -11.24
C PRO A 382 -2.41 2.89 -11.15
N GLY A 383 -1.36 3.07 -11.95
CA GLY A 383 -0.63 4.32 -12.08
C GLY A 383 -0.60 4.85 -13.51
N PRO A 384 0.25 5.85 -13.80
CA PRO A 384 0.35 6.49 -15.11
C PRO A 384 0.76 5.51 -16.21
N LYS A 385 0.06 5.56 -17.35
CA LYS A 385 0.34 4.72 -18.52
C LYS A 385 1.35 5.35 -19.50
N LYS A 386 1.72 6.61 -19.28
CA LYS A 386 2.64 7.39 -20.11
C LYS A 386 3.78 7.90 -19.28
N ALA A 387 4.92 8.15 -19.93
CA ALA A 387 6.05 8.83 -19.31
C ALA A 387 5.62 10.13 -18.63
N CYS A 388 6.10 10.31 -17.42
CA CYS A 388 5.85 11.50 -16.61
C CYS A 388 7.15 12.26 -16.35
N TYR A 389 7.02 13.56 -16.24
CA TYR A 389 8.13 14.49 -16.04
C TYR A 389 7.78 15.46 -14.92
N TRP A 390 8.77 15.89 -14.19
CA TRP A 390 8.65 16.94 -13.19
C TRP A 390 9.74 17.99 -13.40
N ASN A 391 9.33 19.19 -13.80
CA ASN A 391 10.25 20.29 -14.13
C ASN A 391 11.38 19.88 -15.10
N GLY A 392 11.03 19.08 -16.11
CA GLY A 392 11.97 18.57 -17.12
C GLY A 392 12.66 17.24 -16.74
N ALA A 393 12.67 16.83 -15.47
CA ALA A 393 13.23 15.56 -15.03
C ALA A 393 12.27 14.40 -15.35
N LYS A 394 12.75 13.35 -16.00
CA LYS A 394 11.94 12.15 -16.30
C LYS A 394 11.78 11.31 -15.05
N LEU A 395 10.54 10.92 -14.75
CA LEU A 395 10.27 9.90 -13.74
C LEU A 395 10.74 8.54 -14.25
N GLU A 396 11.63 7.88 -13.51
CA GLU A 396 12.12 6.52 -13.80
C GLU A 396 11.36 5.42 -13.07
N GLY A 397 10.77 5.75 -11.91
CA GLY A 397 9.99 4.81 -11.12
C GLY A 397 9.27 5.48 -9.96
N MET A 398 8.17 4.87 -9.54
CA MET A 398 7.33 5.36 -8.43
C MET A 398 6.93 4.20 -7.52
N TYR A 399 7.52 4.13 -6.34
CA TYR A 399 7.41 2.99 -5.44
C TYR A 399 6.60 3.35 -4.20
N PRO A 400 5.45 2.68 -3.96
CA PRO A 400 4.64 2.89 -2.77
C PRO A 400 5.37 2.43 -1.50
N VAL A 401 5.28 3.22 -0.43
CA VAL A 401 5.80 2.88 0.89
C VAL A 401 4.62 2.80 1.86
N SER A 402 4.29 1.58 2.30
CA SER A 402 3.07 1.27 3.03
C SER A 402 3.30 1.01 4.52
N ILE A 403 2.22 0.68 5.25
CA ILE A 403 2.22 0.49 6.69
C ILE A 403 2.25 -1.01 7.03
N PRO A 404 3.30 -1.53 7.69
CA PRO A 404 3.23 -2.78 8.43
C PRO A 404 2.50 -2.56 9.76
N LEU A 405 1.65 -3.52 10.15
CA LEU A 405 0.89 -3.48 11.39
C LEU A 405 1.39 -4.55 12.36
N ASP A 406 1.07 -4.39 13.64
CA ASP A 406 1.38 -5.42 14.63
C ASP A 406 0.61 -6.72 14.29
N GLY A 407 1.34 -7.83 14.18
CA GLY A 407 0.79 -9.07 13.64
C GLY A 407 0.72 -9.15 12.10
N ILE A 408 1.16 -8.12 11.36
CA ILE A 408 1.25 -8.08 9.89
C ILE A 408 2.55 -7.36 9.53
N ALA A 409 3.68 -8.04 9.69
CA ALA A 409 5.00 -7.44 9.63
C ALA A 409 5.48 -7.07 8.22
N LEU A 410 4.74 -7.46 7.17
CA LEU A 410 5.03 -7.19 5.77
C LEU A 410 3.81 -6.63 5.05
N ASN A 411 4.03 -5.58 4.27
CA ASN A 411 3.11 -5.07 3.27
C ASN A 411 3.80 -5.04 1.90
N ILE A 412 3.13 -5.55 0.88
CA ILE A 412 3.57 -5.51 -0.52
C ILE A 412 2.57 -4.65 -1.28
N THR A 413 3.02 -3.51 -1.77
CA THR A 413 2.19 -2.64 -2.61
C THR A 413 2.85 -2.45 -3.96
N LEU A 414 2.07 -2.60 -5.02
CA LEU A 414 2.51 -2.45 -6.39
C LEU A 414 1.83 -1.24 -7.03
N LEU A 415 2.54 -0.61 -7.95
CA LEU A 415 2.01 0.44 -8.81
C LEU A 415 2.42 0.15 -10.25
N SER A 416 1.48 0.26 -11.20
CA SER A 416 1.83 0.20 -12.62
C SER A 416 2.31 1.57 -13.09
N TYR A 417 3.47 1.62 -13.77
CA TYR A 417 3.99 2.82 -14.40
C TYR A 417 4.58 2.48 -15.77
N GLU A 418 4.09 3.12 -16.81
CA GLU A 418 4.39 2.77 -18.21
C GLU A 418 4.21 1.27 -18.47
N ASP A 419 5.29 0.55 -18.77
CA ASP A 419 5.37 -0.89 -19.00
C ASP A 419 5.93 -1.68 -17.81
N GLN A 420 6.07 -1.06 -16.64
CA GLN A 420 6.62 -1.65 -15.44
C GLN A 420 5.58 -1.84 -14.34
N LEU A 421 5.78 -2.84 -13.51
CA LEU A 421 5.17 -2.98 -12.20
C LEU A 421 6.21 -2.64 -11.13
N GLU A 422 5.93 -1.57 -10.40
CA GLU A 422 6.78 -1.00 -9.37
C GLU A 422 6.41 -1.61 -8.02
N PHE A 423 7.24 -2.52 -7.52
CA PHE A 423 7.04 -3.15 -6.23
C PHE A 423 7.65 -2.32 -5.11
N GLY A 424 6.85 -1.99 -4.12
CA GLY A 424 7.26 -1.45 -2.83
C GLY A 424 6.97 -2.45 -1.70
N LEU A 425 8.01 -2.94 -1.05
CA LEU A 425 7.91 -3.85 0.07
C LEU A 425 8.31 -3.11 1.35
N THR A 426 7.37 -2.98 2.27
CA THR A 426 7.63 -2.35 3.57
C THR A 426 7.47 -3.38 4.68
N ALA A 427 8.48 -3.56 5.52
CA ALA A 427 8.44 -4.55 6.59
C ALA A 427 9.07 -4.06 7.89
N CYS A 428 8.76 -4.75 8.98
CA CYS A 428 9.52 -4.63 10.22
C CYS A 428 10.91 -5.27 10.06
N ARG A 429 11.96 -4.45 10.18
CA ARG A 429 13.35 -4.91 9.96
C ARG A 429 13.79 -6.00 10.94
N ARG A 430 13.31 -5.96 12.18
CA ARG A 430 13.68 -6.94 13.21
C ARG A 430 12.90 -8.24 13.09
N THR A 431 11.62 -8.14 12.76
CA THR A 431 10.75 -9.31 12.61
C THR A 431 11.06 -10.10 11.35
N LEU A 432 11.44 -9.40 10.25
CA LEU A 432 11.75 -10.02 8.97
C LEU A 432 13.19 -9.68 8.56
N PRO A 433 14.18 -10.43 9.04
CA PRO A 433 15.58 -10.21 8.68
C PRO A 433 15.80 -10.46 7.19
N SER A 434 16.68 -9.66 6.58
CA SER A 434 17.04 -9.79 5.15
C SER A 434 15.86 -9.79 4.19
N MET A 435 14.74 -9.09 4.54
CA MET A 435 13.51 -9.05 3.71
C MET A 435 13.76 -8.52 2.28
N GLN A 436 14.82 -7.78 2.03
CA GLN A 436 15.20 -7.32 0.69
C GLN A 436 15.51 -8.47 -0.28
N ARG A 437 15.81 -9.68 0.20
CA ARG A 437 15.93 -10.88 -0.64
C ARG A 437 14.62 -11.28 -1.30
N LEU A 438 13.49 -10.78 -0.78
CA LEU A 438 12.20 -10.97 -1.47
C LEU A 438 12.23 -10.43 -2.90
N LEU A 439 13.04 -9.39 -3.20
CA LEU A 439 13.18 -8.88 -4.57
C LEU A 439 13.78 -9.95 -5.50
N ASP A 440 14.82 -10.66 -5.06
CA ASP A 440 15.42 -11.78 -5.83
C ASP A 440 14.42 -12.94 -5.98
N TYR A 441 13.66 -13.23 -4.93
CA TYR A 441 12.65 -14.29 -4.97
C TYR A 441 11.43 -13.93 -5.82
N LEU A 442 11.07 -12.65 -5.94
CA LEU A 442 10.06 -12.20 -6.90
C LEU A 442 10.52 -12.44 -8.35
N GLU A 443 11.77 -12.08 -8.67
CA GLU A 443 12.35 -12.39 -10.01
C GLU A 443 12.40 -13.88 -10.29
N ASN A 444 12.79 -14.68 -9.29
CA ASN A 444 12.78 -16.15 -9.42
C ASN A 444 11.34 -16.67 -9.63
N GLY A 445 10.34 -16.12 -8.95
CA GLY A 445 8.94 -16.47 -9.14
C GLY A 445 8.42 -16.14 -10.54
N ILE A 446 8.89 -15.04 -11.15
CA ILE A 446 8.59 -14.75 -12.57
C ILE A 446 9.20 -15.82 -13.48
N LYS A 447 10.48 -16.14 -13.28
CA LYS A 447 11.20 -17.17 -14.09
C LYS A 447 10.58 -18.56 -13.95
N GLU A 448 10.19 -18.96 -12.73
CA GLU A 448 9.49 -20.23 -12.49
C GLU A 448 8.19 -20.32 -13.32
N LEU A 449 7.43 -19.22 -13.36
CA LEU A 449 6.17 -19.16 -14.11
C LEU A 449 6.41 -19.07 -15.63
N GLU A 450 7.48 -18.39 -16.09
CA GLU A 450 7.88 -18.39 -17.50
C GLU A 450 8.21 -19.81 -17.98
N VAL A 451 9.01 -20.55 -17.21
CA VAL A 451 9.33 -21.96 -17.52
C VAL A 451 8.07 -22.83 -17.53
N ALA A 452 7.18 -22.66 -16.54
CA ALA A 452 5.93 -23.41 -16.47
C ALA A 452 4.92 -23.04 -17.56
N ALA A 453 5.13 -21.91 -18.23
CA ALA A 453 4.32 -21.39 -19.34
C ALA A 453 4.93 -21.65 -20.72
N ASP A 454 6.08 -22.35 -20.80
CA ASP A 454 6.88 -22.57 -22.01
C ASP A 454 7.28 -21.24 -22.72
N LEU A 455 7.69 -20.22 -21.96
CA LEU A 455 8.10 -18.88 -22.40
C LEU A 455 9.61 -18.66 -22.27
#